data_bd5e6e005290a760a62be061f99173dc
#
_entry.id   bd5e6e005290a760a62be061f99173dc
#
_cell.length_a   1.000
_cell.length_b   1.000
_cell.length_c   1.000
_cell.angle_alpha   90.00
_cell.angle_beta   90.00
_cell.angle_gamma   90.00
#
_symmetry.space_group_name_H-M   'P 1'
#
loop_
_entity.id
_entity.type
_entity.pdbx_description
1 polymer ?
#
loop_
_entity_poly.entity_id
_entity_poly.type
_entity_poly.pdbx_seq_one_letter_code
_entity_poly.pdbx_strand_id
1 'polypeptide(L)'
;MKHLLTPLLGALTLSLSGCQDKPQPQFIRVENGRFVGGSANSGYFVGANFWYGALLATEGPGRDRDRLCRELDRLKASGIGNLRVLVGSEGNTGVISKVEPILQTAPGVYDDRALDGLDFLMSELGKRDMQAVLYLTNAWEWSGGYSQYLEWSGRGTYPVPGLAGWDTFMAYVRQFHEAEATDSCKILLEKHIRHIVTRT
;
A
#
# COMPACT_ATOMS: atom_id res chain seq x y z
N MET A 1 83.05 5.53 -20.05
CA MET A 1 81.98 4.63 -19.76
C MET A 1 80.96 5.40 -18.89
N LYS A 2 79.89 5.87 -19.51
CA LYS A 2 78.82 6.67 -18.84
C LYS A 2 77.59 5.76 -18.69
N HIS A 3 77.20 5.45 -17.46
CA HIS A 3 75.94 4.72 -17.16
C HIS A 3 74.84 5.69 -17.10
N LEU A 4 73.83 5.55 -18.01
CA LEU A 4 72.54 6.21 -17.95
C LEU A 4 71.63 5.39 -17.02
N LEU A 5 71.18 5.99 -15.95
CA LEU A 5 70.04 5.50 -15.15
C LEU A 5 68.74 6.11 -15.68
N THR A 6 67.87 5.26 -16.13
CA THR A 6 66.46 5.65 -16.52
C THR A 6 65.55 5.48 -15.31
N PRO A 7 64.80 6.49 -14.89
CA PRO A 7 63.79 6.31 -13.83
C PRO A 7 62.49 5.70 -14.40
N LEU A 8 62.08 4.60 -13.81
CA LEU A 8 60.80 3.94 -14.07
C LEU A 8 59.67 4.73 -13.36
N LEU A 9 58.85 5.43 -14.13
CA LEU A 9 57.68 6.14 -13.62
C LEU A 9 56.53 5.15 -13.51
N GLY A 10 56.24 4.66 -12.30
CA GLY A 10 55.07 3.83 -12.02
C GLY A 10 53.80 4.68 -11.99
N ALA A 11 52.94 4.53 -12.98
CA ALA A 11 51.61 5.14 -12.97
C ALA A 11 50.70 4.36 -12.03
N LEU A 12 50.37 4.97 -10.88
CA LEU A 12 49.40 4.47 -9.93
C LEU A 12 48.00 4.84 -10.45
N THR A 13 47.30 3.89 -11.11
CA THR A 13 45.90 4.05 -11.51
C THR A 13 44.99 3.87 -10.27
N LEU A 14 44.51 4.98 -9.71
CA LEU A 14 43.44 4.96 -8.74
C LEU A 14 42.12 4.54 -9.46
N SER A 15 41.73 3.31 -9.24
CA SER A 15 40.38 2.84 -9.62
C SER A 15 39.35 3.51 -8.68
N LEU A 16 38.72 4.57 -9.15
CA LEU A 16 37.52 5.12 -8.52
C LEU A 16 36.39 4.08 -8.70
N SER A 17 36.18 3.24 -7.69
CA SER A 17 34.98 2.44 -7.58
C SER A 17 33.80 3.42 -7.41
N GLY A 18 33.19 3.77 -8.53
CA GLY A 18 31.92 4.51 -8.50
C GLY A 18 30.92 3.72 -7.69
N CYS A 19 30.37 4.31 -6.65
CA CYS A 19 29.11 3.83 -6.05
C CYS A 19 28.09 3.74 -7.19
N GLN A 20 27.75 2.52 -7.60
CA GLN A 20 26.58 2.33 -8.46
C GLN A 20 25.37 2.71 -7.61
N ASP A 21 24.78 3.85 -7.90
CA ASP A 21 23.49 4.23 -7.35
C ASP A 21 22.53 3.08 -7.64
N LYS A 22 21.99 2.48 -6.56
CA LYS A 22 20.91 1.49 -6.71
C LYS A 22 19.81 2.15 -7.51
N PRO A 23 19.31 1.51 -8.57
CA PRO A 23 18.24 2.09 -9.35
C PRO A 23 17.09 2.45 -8.41
N GLN A 24 16.69 3.72 -8.43
CA GLN A 24 15.53 4.20 -7.66
C GLN A 24 14.29 3.38 -8.05
N PRO A 25 13.47 2.98 -7.08
CA PRO A 25 12.24 2.26 -7.38
C PRO A 25 11.41 3.05 -8.41
N GLN A 26 11.19 2.48 -9.57
CA GLN A 26 10.39 3.13 -10.59
C GLN A 26 8.92 2.83 -10.34
N PHE A 27 8.16 3.84 -9.96
CA PHE A 27 6.71 3.74 -9.93
C PHE A 27 6.16 3.45 -11.33
N ILE A 28 5.08 2.66 -11.38
CA ILE A 28 4.34 2.46 -12.62
C ILE A 28 3.67 3.77 -13.02
N ARG A 29 3.80 4.15 -14.27
CA ARG A 29 3.16 5.31 -14.88
C ARG A 29 2.42 4.92 -16.14
N VAL A 30 1.56 5.77 -16.64
CA VAL A 30 0.83 5.57 -17.88
C VAL A 30 1.44 6.44 -18.97
N GLU A 31 1.90 5.81 -20.04
CA GLU A 31 2.41 6.49 -21.24
C GLU A 31 1.67 5.93 -22.48
N ASN A 32 1.06 6.80 -23.28
CA ASN A 32 0.30 6.40 -24.48
C ASN A 32 -0.75 5.29 -24.22
N GLY A 33 -1.45 5.36 -23.08
CA GLY A 33 -2.47 4.39 -22.69
C GLY A 33 -1.92 3.02 -22.23
N ARG A 34 -0.62 2.90 -21.98
CA ARG A 34 0.04 1.68 -21.47
C ARG A 34 0.73 1.93 -20.16
N PHE A 35 0.74 0.90 -19.31
CA PHE A 35 1.57 0.92 -18.10
C PHE A 35 3.03 0.75 -18.48
N VAL A 36 3.90 1.60 -17.93
CA VAL A 36 5.35 1.55 -18.09
C VAL A 36 6.05 1.71 -16.75
N GLY A 37 7.25 1.13 -16.63
CA GLY A 37 8.03 1.13 -15.39
C GLY A 37 7.88 -0.16 -14.58
N GLY A 38 8.85 -0.47 -13.74
CA GLY A 38 8.89 -1.69 -12.94
C GLY A 38 8.71 -2.95 -13.77
N SER A 39 7.96 -3.93 -13.28
CA SER A 39 7.64 -5.16 -14.00
C SER A 39 6.62 -4.97 -15.15
N ALA A 40 6.08 -3.76 -15.36
CA ALA A 40 5.15 -3.46 -16.45
C ALA A 40 5.79 -3.56 -17.84
N ASN A 41 7.10 -3.61 -17.94
CA ASN A 41 7.82 -3.74 -19.21
C ASN A 41 7.52 -5.05 -19.97
N SER A 42 6.94 -6.05 -19.29
CA SER A 42 6.46 -7.30 -19.92
C SER A 42 5.11 -7.19 -20.61
N GLY A 43 4.41 -6.07 -20.47
CA GLY A 43 3.10 -5.82 -21.08
C GLY A 43 1.90 -6.40 -20.34
N TYR A 44 2.09 -7.24 -19.33
CA TYR A 44 1.05 -7.75 -18.44
C TYR A 44 1.62 -8.08 -17.05
N PHE A 45 0.74 -8.13 -16.05
CA PHE A 45 1.09 -8.51 -14.68
C PHE A 45 0.45 -9.82 -14.29
N VAL A 46 1.19 -10.68 -13.61
CA VAL A 46 0.63 -11.75 -12.82
C VAL A 46 0.57 -11.27 -11.38
N GLY A 47 -0.63 -11.18 -10.82
CA GLY A 47 -0.86 -10.63 -9.49
C GLY A 47 -1.68 -11.55 -8.60
N ALA A 48 -1.64 -11.27 -7.30
CA ALA A 48 -2.44 -11.94 -6.30
C ALA A 48 -3.17 -10.94 -5.40
N ASN A 49 -4.33 -11.35 -4.89
CA ASN A 49 -5.02 -10.58 -3.86
C ASN A 49 -4.40 -10.91 -2.50
N PHE A 50 -3.59 -9.99 -2.00
CA PHE A 50 -2.86 -10.09 -0.73
C PHE A 50 -3.32 -8.97 0.21
N TRP A 51 -4.64 -8.88 0.40
CA TRP A 51 -5.30 -7.75 1.05
C TRP A 51 -4.79 -7.47 2.47
N TYR A 52 -4.39 -8.51 3.21
CA TYR A 52 -3.95 -8.42 4.60
C TYR A 52 -2.45 -8.13 4.76
N GLY A 53 -1.70 -7.90 3.70
CA GLY A 53 -0.24 -7.79 3.75
C GLY A 53 0.26 -6.68 4.67
N ALA A 54 -0.34 -5.49 4.60
CA ALA A 54 0.00 -4.38 5.49
C ALA A 54 -0.37 -4.70 6.95
N LEU A 55 -1.51 -5.36 7.17
CA LEU A 55 -1.95 -5.77 8.51
C LEU A 55 -1.03 -6.82 9.13
N LEU A 56 -0.55 -7.79 8.34
CA LEU A 56 0.41 -8.79 8.79
C LEU A 56 1.74 -8.15 9.20
N ALA A 57 2.10 -7.05 8.57
CA ALA A 57 3.33 -6.29 8.83
C ALA A 57 3.26 -5.37 10.05
N THR A 58 2.09 -5.14 10.64
CA THR A 58 1.96 -4.31 11.85
C THR A 58 2.66 -4.98 13.05
N GLU A 59 2.88 -4.25 14.12
CA GLU A 59 3.34 -4.82 15.39
C GLU A 59 2.16 -5.26 16.25
N GLY A 60 2.35 -6.33 17.04
CA GLY A 60 1.37 -6.81 18.01
C GLY A 60 0.93 -8.26 17.84
N PRO A 61 0.01 -8.76 18.66
CA PRO A 61 -0.47 -10.14 18.61
C PRO A 61 -1.08 -10.51 17.25
N GLY A 62 -0.73 -11.70 16.74
CA GLY A 62 -1.20 -12.19 15.45
C GLY A 62 -0.53 -11.54 14.23
N ARG A 63 0.53 -10.73 14.44
CA ARG A 63 1.34 -10.08 13.41
C ARG A 63 2.66 -10.82 13.26
N ASP A 64 3.19 -10.89 12.06
CA ASP A 64 4.39 -11.70 11.78
C ASP A 64 5.11 -11.18 10.53
N ARG A 65 6.06 -10.27 10.72
CA ARG A 65 6.90 -9.72 9.65
C ARG A 65 7.77 -10.78 8.99
N ASP A 66 8.24 -11.77 9.75
CA ASP A 66 9.02 -12.86 9.20
C ASP A 66 8.17 -13.76 8.28
N ARG A 67 6.94 -14.02 8.67
CA ARG A 67 5.96 -14.69 7.80
C ARG A 67 5.70 -13.89 6.55
N LEU A 68 5.46 -12.57 6.66
CA LEU A 68 5.28 -11.71 5.51
C LEU A 68 6.44 -11.86 4.52
N CYS A 69 7.68 -11.74 5.00
CA CYS A 69 8.87 -11.89 4.15
C CYS A 69 8.91 -13.24 3.43
N ARG A 70 8.64 -14.34 4.16
CA ARG A 70 8.59 -15.68 3.57
C ARG A 70 7.49 -15.83 2.51
N GLU A 71 6.31 -15.27 2.75
CA GLU A 71 5.21 -15.30 1.77
C GLU A 71 5.55 -14.48 0.52
N LEU A 72 6.16 -13.31 0.68
CA LEU A 72 6.61 -12.50 -0.46
C LEU A 72 7.67 -13.24 -1.29
N ASP A 73 8.63 -13.92 -0.65
CA ASP A 73 9.63 -14.74 -1.33
C ASP A 73 9.00 -15.86 -2.16
N ARG A 74 8.00 -16.56 -1.59
CA ARG A 74 7.25 -17.61 -2.29
C ARG A 74 6.45 -17.08 -3.48
N LEU A 75 5.77 -15.95 -3.29
CA LEU A 75 5.00 -15.31 -4.36
C LEU A 75 5.92 -14.89 -5.51
N LYS A 76 7.05 -14.25 -5.19
CA LYS A 76 8.05 -13.86 -6.19
C LYS A 76 8.61 -15.07 -6.95
N ALA A 77 8.98 -16.15 -6.24
CA ALA A 77 9.47 -17.38 -6.84
C ALA A 77 8.43 -18.06 -7.75
N SER A 78 7.14 -17.82 -7.50
CA SER A 78 6.03 -18.32 -8.33
C SER A 78 5.70 -17.41 -9.52
N GLY A 79 6.50 -16.35 -9.76
CA GLY A 79 6.30 -15.41 -10.86
C GLY A 79 5.24 -14.33 -10.60
N ILE A 80 4.76 -14.19 -9.35
CA ILE A 80 3.81 -13.15 -8.95
C ILE A 80 4.60 -11.88 -8.63
N GLY A 81 4.41 -10.84 -9.44
CA GLY A 81 5.12 -9.55 -9.31
C GLY A 81 4.24 -8.41 -8.82
N ASN A 82 2.93 -8.61 -8.68
CA ASN A 82 1.98 -7.56 -8.31
C ASN A 82 1.01 -8.05 -7.24
N LEU A 83 0.80 -7.25 -6.20
CA LEU A 83 -0.12 -7.58 -5.11
C LEU A 83 -1.22 -6.53 -4.98
N ARG A 84 -2.46 -6.97 -4.77
CA ARG A 84 -3.56 -6.09 -4.41
C ARG A 84 -3.70 -6.05 -2.88
N VAL A 85 -3.46 -4.88 -2.29
CA VAL A 85 -3.34 -4.68 -0.84
C VAL A 85 -4.38 -3.69 -0.34
N LEU A 86 -5.02 -4.00 0.79
CA LEU A 86 -5.92 -3.08 1.47
C LEU A 86 -5.11 -2.03 2.24
N VAL A 87 -5.44 -0.76 2.00
CA VAL A 87 -4.94 0.40 2.73
C VAL A 87 -6.15 1.25 3.17
N GLY A 88 -7.11 0.59 3.75
CA GLY A 88 -8.34 1.19 4.24
C GLY A 88 -8.95 0.26 5.29
N SER A 89 -9.08 0.76 6.51
CA SER A 89 -9.97 0.21 7.51
C SER A 89 -10.39 1.35 8.41
N GLU A 90 -11.68 1.63 8.43
CA GLU A 90 -12.23 2.83 9.02
C GLU A 90 -13.22 2.47 10.14
N GLY A 91 -13.29 3.32 11.17
CA GLY A 91 -14.29 3.25 12.21
C GLY A 91 -13.74 2.95 13.60
N ASN A 92 -14.56 2.37 14.45
CA ASN A 92 -14.18 1.97 15.80
C ASN A 92 -14.16 0.44 15.95
N THR A 93 -13.52 -0.05 17.01
CA THR A 93 -13.28 -1.47 17.28
C THR A 93 -14.53 -2.25 17.71
N GLY A 94 -15.74 -1.68 17.72
CA GLY A 94 -16.95 -2.29 18.28
C GLY A 94 -17.73 -3.21 17.36
N VAL A 95 -17.33 -3.39 16.10
CA VAL A 95 -18.08 -4.20 15.13
C VAL A 95 -17.39 -5.54 14.91
N ILE A 96 -18.13 -6.61 15.11
CA ILE A 96 -17.65 -8.02 15.17
C ILE A 96 -16.90 -8.47 13.91
N SER A 97 -17.15 -7.88 12.76
CA SER A 97 -16.55 -8.29 11.48
C SER A 97 -15.43 -7.37 10.97
N LYS A 98 -15.01 -6.38 11.75
CA LYS A 98 -14.01 -5.41 11.27
C LYS A 98 -12.59 -5.97 11.28
N VAL A 99 -11.86 -5.55 10.25
CA VAL A 99 -10.41 -5.75 10.13
C VAL A 99 -9.68 -4.99 11.23
N GLU A 100 -8.71 -5.62 11.85
CA GLU A 100 -7.83 -5.01 12.83
C GLU A 100 -6.35 -5.18 12.46
N PRO A 101 -5.49 -4.19 12.82
CA PRO A 101 -5.85 -2.91 13.42
C PRO A 101 -6.63 -2.01 12.47
N ILE A 102 -7.44 -1.13 13.05
CA ILE A 102 -8.13 -0.10 12.27
C ILE A 102 -7.13 0.97 11.90
N LEU A 103 -7.06 1.30 10.61
CA LEU A 103 -6.14 2.31 10.11
C LEU A 103 -6.58 3.73 10.47
N GLN A 104 -7.87 4.03 10.29
CA GLN A 104 -8.43 5.35 10.58
C GLN A 104 -9.57 5.22 11.62
N THR A 105 -9.30 5.59 12.86
CA THR A 105 -10.23 5.42 13.98
C THR A 105 -11.28 6.52 14.08
N ALA A 106 -10.98 7.71 13.55
CA ALA A 106 -11.88 8.84 13.38
C ALA A 106 -11.43 9.65 12.16
N PRO A 107 -12.25 10.57 11.64
CA PRO A 107 -11.86 11.40 10.48
C PRO A 107 -10.50 12.07 10.66
N GLY A 108 -9.51 11.67 9.87
CA GLY A 108 -8.14 12.19 9.92
C GLY A 108 -7.28 11.69 11.08
N VAL A 109 -7.76 10.74 11.91
CA VAL A 109 -7.00 10.14 13.01
C VAL A 109 -6.57 8.73 12.63
N TYR A 110 -5.26 8.53 12.52
CA TYR A 110 -4.67 7.28 12.04
C TYR A 110 -3.94 6.53 13.15
N ASP A 111 -3.92 5.21 13.06
CA ASP A 111 -3.08 4.35 13.90
C ASP A 111 -1.69 4.24 13.25
N ASP A 112 -0.67 4.80 13.92
CA ASP A 112 0.71 4.82 13.43
C ASP A 112 1.28 3.42 13.23
N ARG A 113 0.83 2.41 14.00
CA ARG A 113 1.26 1.02 13.83
C ARG A 113 0.77 0.43 12.52
N ALA A 114 -0.46 0.77 12.10
CA ALA A 114 -1.00 0.33 10.84
C ALA A 114 -0.28 1.00 9.65
N LEU A 115 0.09 2.28 9.80
CA LEU A 115 0.89 3.00 8.83
C LEU A 115 2.32 2.44 8.72
N ASP A 116 2.97 2.13 9.85
CA ASP A 116 4.29 1.49 9.89
C ASP A 116 4.26 0.09 9.24
N GLY A 117 3.18 -0.67 9.44
CA GLY A 117 2.96 -1.94 8.74
C GLY A 117 2.89 -1.78 7.22
N LEU A 118 2.23 -0.74 6.73
CA LEU A 118 2.20 -0.42 5.31
C LEU A 118 3.59 -0.05 4.79
N ASP A 119 4.31 0.81 5.51
CA ASP A 119 5.65 1.26 5.13
C ASP A 119 6.63 0.06 5.08
N PHE A 120 6.54 -0.84 6.06
CA PHE A 120 7.32 -2.09 6.07
C PHE A 120 7.00 -2.96 4.85
N LEU A 121 5.72 -3.21 4.56
CA LEU A 121 5.31 -3.98 3.38
C LEU A 121 5.87 -3.38 2.10
N MET A 122 5.71 -2.07 1.90
CA MET A 122 6.18 -1.39 0.69
C MET A 122 7.70 -1.48 0.54
N SER A 123 8.46 -1.36 1.64
CA SER A 123 9.90 -1.58 1.65
C SER A 123 10.26 -3.00 1.22
N GLU A 124 9.57 -4.02 1.76
CA GLU A 124 9.83 -5.43 1.44
C GLU A 124 9.46 -5.78 -0.01
N LEU A 125 8.42 -5.17 -0.57
CA LEU A 125 8.09 -5.28 -1.99
C LEU A 125 9.18 -4.67 -2.87
N GLY A 126 9.67 -3.48 -2.52
CA GLY A 126 10.76 -2.82 -3.24
C GLY A 126 12.05 -3.65 -3.29
N LYS A 127 12.42 -4.31 -2.17
CA LYS A 127 13.60 -5.20 -2.11
C LYS A 127 13.49 -6.41 -3.07
N ARG A 128 12.27 -6.81 -3.42
CA ARG A 128 11.98 -7.96 -4.29
C ARG A 128 11.60 -7.57 -5.71
N ASP A 129 11.69 -6.30 -6.06
CA ASP A 129 11.15 -5.78 -7.33
C ASP A 129 9.71 -6.29 -7.58
N MET A 130 8.87 -6.12 -6.57
CA MET A 130 7.44 -6.38 -6.62
C MET A 130 6.67 -5.07 -6.50
N GLN A 131 5.44 -5.07 -7.01
CA GLN A 131 4.56 -3.89 -7.02
C GLN A 131 3.29 -4.16 -6.24
N ALA A 132 2.60 -3.09 -5.87
CA ALA A 132 1.30 -3.18 -5.25
C ALA A 132 0.28 -2.26 -5.93
N VAL A 133 -0.96 -2.75 -6.03
CA VAL A 133 -2.15 -1.94 -6.23
C VAL A 133 -2.76 -1.72 -4.85
N LEU A 134 -2.64 -0.51 -4.34
CA LEU A 134 -3.21 -0.13 -3.05
C LEU A 134 -4.66 0.31 -3.25
N TYR A 135 -5.62 -0.40 -2.64
CA TYR A 135 -7.00 0.08 -2.63
C TYR A 135 -7.31 0.72 -1.27
N LEU A 136 -7.71 1.98 -1.33
CA LEU A 136 -7.71 2.90 -0.21
C LEU A 136 -9.03 2.92 0.56
N THR A 137 -10.04 2.23 0.05
CA THR A 137 -11.33 1.99 0.71
C THR A 137 -12.11 0.92 -0.06
N ASN A 138 -13.24 0.49 0.43
CA ASN A 138 -14.17 -0.39 -0.29
C ASN A 138 -15.63 -0.16 0.14
N ALA A 139 -16.56 -0.93 -0.44
CA ALA A 139 -17.98 -0.84 -0.11
C ALA A 139 -18.42 -1.85 0.96
N TRP A 140 -17.53 -2.76 1.39
CA TRP A 140 -17.86 -3.83 2.32
C TRP A 140 -17.72 -3.39 3.78
N GLU A 141 -18.61 -3.92 4.63
CA GLU A 141 -18.70 -3.57 6.06
C GLU A 141 -17.46 -3.95 6.87
N TRP A 142 -16.79 -5.03 6.50
CA TRP A 142 -15.68 -5.60 7.28
C TRP A 142 -14.44 -4.69 7.36
N SER A 143 -14.32 -3.69 6.49
CA SER A 143 -13.27 -2.68 6.58
C SER A 143 -13.78 -1.27 6.89
N GLY A 144 -15.07 -1.11 7.18
CA GLY A 144 -15.71 0.20 7.38
C GLY A 144 -16.12 0.85 6.07
N GLY A 145 -15.17 1.27 5.26
CA GLY A 145 -15.39 1.73 3.89
C GLY A 145 -16.38 2.87 3.75
N TYR A 146 -17.11 2.89 2.65
CA TYR A 146 -18.07 3.96 2.34
C TYR A 146 -19.14 4.16 3.41
N SER A 147 -19.55 3.10 4.08
CA SER A 147 -20.53 3.20 5.17
C SER A 147 -20.01 4.00 6.35
N GLN A 148 -18.72 3.87 6.67
CA GLN A 148 -18.12 4.63 7.75
C GLN A 148 -17.97 6.11 7.40
N TYR A 149 -17.64 6.45 6.15
CA TYR A 149 -17.60 7.86 5.70
C TYR A 149 -18.98 8.50 5.71
N LEU A 150 -20.04 7.76 5.36
CA LEU A 150 -21.42 8.22 5.50
C LEU A 150 -21.78 8.50 6.96
N GLU A 151 -21.46 7.58 7.87
CA GLU A 151 -21.71 7.77 9.31
C GLU A 151 -20.96 8.98 9.85
N TRP A 152 -19.67 9.13 9.55
CA TRP A 152 -18.88 10.29 9.95
C TRP A 152 -19.35 11.62 9.35
N SER A 153 -20.06 11.57 8.23
CA SER A 153 -20.68 12.75 7.61
C SER A 153 -22.08 13.08 8.17
N GLY A 154 -22.54 12.36 9.20
CA GLY A 154 -23.82 12.62 9.85
C GLY A 154 -25.04 11.98 9.17
N ARG A 155 -24.83 10.99 8.29
CA ARG A 155 -25.91 10.29 7.59
C ARG A 155 -26.49 9.10 8.38
N GLY A 156 -26.40 9.16 9.72
CA GLY A 156 -26.88 8.12 10.63
C GLY A 156 -25.84 7.00 10.84
N THR A 157 -26.16 6.09 11.76
CA THR A 157 -25.30 4.92 12.05
C THR A 157 -25.39 3.92 10.92
N TYR A 158 -24.24 3.44 10.42
CA TYR A 158 -24.27 2.47 9.35
C TYR A 158 -24.86 1.11 9.81
N PRO A 159 -25.77 0.52 9.03
CA PRO A 159 -26.37 -0.75 9.38
C PRO A 159 -25.40 -1.91 9.18
N VAL A 160 -25.11 -2.67 10.23
CA VAL A 160 -24.30 -3.88 10.14
C VAL A 160 -25.13 -5.00 9.51
N PRO A 161 -24.69 -5.63 8.40
CA PRO A 161 -25.50 -6.61 7.67
C PRO A 161 -25.99 -7.78 8.51
N GLY A 162 -25.16 -8.27 9.46
CA GLY A 162 -25.51 -9.35 10.36
C GLY A 162 -26.65 -9.02 11.34
N LEU A 163 -26.97 -7.75 11.52
CA LEU A 163 -28.04 -7.25 12.41
C LEU A 163 -29.21 -6.67 11.62
N ALA A 164 -28.91 -5.88 10.59
CA ALA A 164 -29.89 -5.09 9.85
C ALA A 164 -30.32 -5.71 8.51
N GLY A 165 -29.61 -6.74 8.05
CA GLY A 165 -29.79 -7.36 6.73
C GLY A 165 -29.03 -6.66 5.63
N TRP A 166 -28.70 -7.43 4.60
CA TRP A 166 -27.89 -6.96 3.46
C TRP A 166 -28.59 -5.88 2.62
N ASP A 167 -29.90 -5.99 2.41
CA ASP A 167 -30.64 -5.00 1.62
C ASP A 167 -30.60 -3.62 2.29
N THR A 168 -30.72 -3.56 3.61
CA THR A 168 -30.61 -2.32 4.39
C THR A 168 -29.21 -1.73 4.29
N PHE A 169 -28.18 -2.57 4.42
CA PHE A 169 -26.79 -2.15 4.29
C PHE A 169 -26.50 -1.62 2.88
N MET A 170 -26.90 -2.33 1.84
CA MET A 170 -26.67 -1.91 0.45
C MET A 170 -27.41 -0.63 0.09
N ALA A 171 -28.64 -0.45 0.61
CA ALA A 171 -29.39 0.80 0.43
C ALA A 171 -28.67 1.97 1.12
N TYR A 172 -28.07 1.75 2.29
CA TYR A 172 -27.29 2.77 2.97
C TYR A 172 -26.01 3.13 2.20
N VAL A 173 -25.21 2.15 1.78
CA VAL A 173 -23.96 2.35 1.03
C VAL A 173 -24.20 3.06 -0.30
N ARG A 174 -25.35 2.81 -0.95
CA ARG A 174 -25.73 3.49 -2.21
C ARG A 174 -25.68 5.00 -2.08
N GLN A 175 -26.05 5.57 -0.93
CA GLN A 175 -25.99 7.01 -0.68
C GLN A 175 -24.59 7.60 -0.90
N PHE A 176 -23.54 6.81 -0.70
CA PHE A 176 -22.18 7.27 -0.97
C PHE A 176 -21.96 7.48 -2.49
N HIS A 177 -22.47 6.59 -3.33
CA HIS A 177 -22.33 6.70 -4.79
C HIS A 177 -23.19 7.83 -5.36
N GLU A 178 -24.33 8.07 -4.76
CA GLU A 178 -25.28 9.13 -5.14
C GLU A 178 -24.85 10.53 -4.65
N ALA A 179 -23.93 10.58 -3.68
CA ALA A 179 -23.42 11.84 -3.12
C ALA A 179 -22.59 12.64 -4.14
N GLU A 180 -22.77 13.94 -4.13
CA GLU A 180 -21.97 14.88 -4.94
C GLU A 180 -20.50 14.92 -4.46
N ALA A 181 -19.59 15.35 -5.35
CA ALA A 181 -18.17 15.43 -5.02
C ALA A 181 -17.87 16.40 -3.83
N THR A 182 -18.73 17.39 -3.62
CA THR A 182 -18.65 18.38 -2.53
C THR A 182 -19.25 17.89 -1.22
N ASP A 183 -19.85 16.71 -1.21
CA ASP A 183 -20.47 16.13 -0.01
C ASP A 183 -19.41 15.74 1.04
N SER A 184 -19.74 15.90 2.31
CA SER A 184 -18.80 15.66 3.40
C SER A 184 -18.20 14.26 3.38
N CYS A 185 -18.96 13.22 3.02
CA CYS A 185 -18.44 11.85 2.93
C CYS A 185 -17.38 11.70 1.84
N LYS A 186 -17.53 12.39 0.70
CA LYS A 186 -16.54 12.40 -0.39
C LYS A 186 -15.29 13.18 0.00
N ILE A 187 -15.47 14.34 0.65
CA ILE A 187 -14.36 15.16 1.16
C ILE A 187 -13.52 14.38 2.19
N LEU A 188 -14.17 13.63 3.08
CA LEU A 188 -13.47 12.81 4.07
C LEU A 188 -12.64 11.71 3.41
N LEU A 189 -13.19 11.02 2.41
CA LEU A 189 -12.45 10.02 1.64
C LEU A 189 -11.29 10.66 0.86
N GLU A 190 -11.48 11.81 0.23
CA GLU A 190 -10.41 12.52 -0.48
C GLU A 190 -9.25 12.87 0.47
N LYS A 191 -9.55 13.34 1.68
CA LYS A 191 -8.52 13.62 2.69
C LYS A 191 -7.74 12.36 3.06
N HIS A 192 -8.42 11.22 3.21
CA HIS A 192 -7.77 9.94 3.44
C HIS A 192 -6.85 9.55 2.28
N ILE A 193 -7.35 9.60 1.04
CA ILE A 193 -6.56 9.31 -0.15
C ILE A 193 -5.30 10.19 -0.18
N ARG A 194 -5.44 11.49 -0.02
CA ARG A 194 -4.30 12.41 0.01
C ARG A 194 -3.30 12.09 1.10
N HIS A 195 -3.78 11.78 2.32
CA HIS A 195 -2.92 11.43 3.44
C HIS A 195 -2.05 10.20 3.11
N ILE A 196 -2.63 9.15 2.52
CA ILE A 196 -1.88 7.93 2.20
C ILE A 196 -0.92 8.14 1.04
N VAL A 197 -1.36 8.77 -0.06
CA VAL A 197 -0.53 8.88 -1.27
C VAL A 197 0.60 9.92 -1.17
N THR A 198 0.52 10.82 -0.18
CA THR A 198 1.58 11.81 0.08
C THR A 198 2.53 11.41 1.20
N ARG A 199 2.37 10.22 1.80
CA ARG A 199 3.34 9.68 2.74
C ARG A 199 4.66 9.43 2.03
N THR A 200 5.71 9.93 2.61
CA THR A 200 7.08 9.73 2.13
C THR A 200 7.92 9.04 3.19
#